data_71ca0878863ac3c359e315bf475ea8d1
#
_entry.id   71ca0878863ac3c359e315bf475ea8d1
#
_cell.length_a   1.000
_cell.length_b   1.000
_cell.length_c   1.000
_cell.angle_alpha   90.00
_cell.angle_beta   90.00
_cell.angle_gamma   90.00
#
_symmetry.space_group_name_H-M   'P 1'
#
loop_
_entity.id
_entity.type
_entity.pdbx_description
1 polymer ?
#
loop_
_entity_poly.entity_id
_entity_poly.type
_entity_poly.pdbx_seq_one_letter_code
_entity_poly.pdbx_strand_id
1 'polypeptide(L)'
;MSRKSTMIPKRIAQIRFGLMDPSEIRKMSAVEVKTADTYKDDGHAYKQGLMDPHMGVIEPGLLCPTDNCQYQDSPGHFGHIQLELPVIHIGFVNLIKTALKATCNDCSNILLHSEPGTSPGSNPEQSEQDYYRNRIRDVITKHGVGSTEFSKIIKEVEKVTSGTKRKVCMHCGSSQGKIILDKPTTFKEKHDNTERKLNPRDVREWLSSIPPEHLIFIGMDKQNRPEWVVLKVLPVPPITVRPSITLDSGDRSEDDLTHKLVDVLRINQRLRENRDSGAPQLIVEDLWELLQYHITTYFDNQTSGIPPARHRSGRTLKTLTQRLKGKEGRFRSNLSGKRVNFCARSVISPDPYLSVNEVGVPTKIAKELTVPIRVTTRNREQMRQMILRGPDVHPGVNYIVRGDGRRVKINARSRLINAGFRCHNPECNEETTSRPDLHSVMPAPNFLPGLVIQKQIALTGMGEEEVSYVFNDTATINNLQGLDENGKK
;
A
#
# COMPACT_ATOMS: atom_id res chain seq x y z
N MET A 1 2.80 30.00 -19.34
CA MET A 1 3.33 29.13 -20.41
C MET A 1 3.93 27.89 -19.77
N SER A 2 3.20 26.79 -19.73
CA SER A 2 3.67 25.51 -19.17
C SER A 2 4.76 24.94 -20.09
N ARG A 3 5.96 24.74 -19.55
CA ARG A 3 7.01 23.95 -20.20
C ARG A 3 6.51 22.50 -20.32
N LYS A 4 6.01 22.13 -21.50
CA LYS A 4 5.84 20.72 -21.85
C LYS A 4 7.23 20.08 -21.78
N SER A 5 7.50 19.32 -20.73
CA SER A 5 8.70 18.49 -20.69
C SER A 5 8.55 17.44 -21.80
N THR A 6 9.40 17.54 -22.80
CA THR A 6 9.58 16.51 -23.82
C THR A 6 10.25 15.29 -23.19
N MET A 7 9.58 14.63 -22.25
CA MET A 7 10.07 13.37 -21.71
C MET A 7 9.89 12.29 -22.77
N ILE A 8 10.99 11.78 -23.25
CA ILE A 8 11.01 10.55 -24.06
C ILE A 8 10.39 9.44 -23.21
N PRO A 9 9.33 8.77 -23.69
CA PRO A 9 8.70 7.71 -22.93
C PRO A 9 9.70 6.59 -22.66
N LYS A 10 10.01 6.36 -21.38
CA LYS A 10 10.92 5.29 -20.95
C LYS A 10 10.10 4.05 -20.59
N ARG A 11 10.55 2.88 -20.99
CA ARG A 11 10.01 1.60 -20.56
C ARG A 11 10.75 1.14 -19.29
N ILE A 12 9.99 0.68 -18.30
CA ILE A 12 10.55 0.02 -17.13
C ILE A 12 11.07 -1.36 -17.58
N ALA A 13 12.37 -1.59 -17.48
CA ALA A 13 13.00 -2.86 -17.82
C ALA A 13 13.04 -3.81 -16.63
N GLN A 14 13.28 -3.30 -15.42
CA GLN A 14 13.46 -4.11 -14.23
C GLN A 14 13.08 -3.32 -12.97
N ILE A 15 12.48 -3.98 -11.99
CA ILE A 15 12.25 -3.46 -10.64
C ILE A 15 13.20 -4.21 -9.71
N ARG A 16 13.98 -3.46 -8.93
CA ARG A 16 14.87 -4.01 -7.89
C ARG A 16 14.39 -3.53 -6.53
N PHE A 17 14.29 -4.47 -5.60
CA PHE A 17 14.02 -4.15 -4.20
C PHE A 17 15.35 -4.03 -3.46
N GLY A 18 15.50 -2.97 -2.68
CA GLY A 18 16.71 -2.71 -1.90
C GLY A 18 16.36 -2.04 -0.58
N LEU A 19 17.38 -1.89 0.27
CA LEU A 19 17.27 -1.11 1.48
C LEU A 19 17.47 0.37 1.14
N MET A 20 16.73 1.24 1.81
CA MET A 20 16.86 2.68 1.65
C MET A 20 17.89 3.24 2.64
N ASP A 21 18.83 4.02 2.11
CA ASP A 21 19.72 4.82 2.93
C ASP A 21 18.95 5.93 3.66
N PRO A 22 19.30 6.29 4.90
CA PRO A 22 18.73 7.45 5.59
C PRO A 22 18.79 8.76 4.79
N SER A 23 19.79 8.95 3.93
CA SER A 23 19.88 10.10 3.02
C SER A 23 18.85 10.06 1.90
N GLU A 24 18.56 8.88 1.36
CA GLU A 24 17.53 8.68 0.34
C GLU A 24 16.13 8.90 0.91
N ILE A 25 15.87 8.42 2.14
CA ILE A 25 14.59 8.66 2.82
C ILE A 25 14.35 10.17 2.99
N ARG A 26 15.38 10.94 3.41
CA ARG A 26 15.26 12.40 3.52
C ARG A 26 15.03 13.08 2.17
N LYS A 27 15.71 12.64 1.11
CA LYS A 27 15.53 13.20 -0.25
C LYS A 27 14.14 12.91 -0.82
N MET A 28 13.58 11.73 -0.55
CA MET A 28 12.25 11.34 -0.98
C MET A 28 11.16 12.09 -0.19
N SER A 29 11.45 12.50 1.02
CA SER A 29 10.49 13.10 1.94
C SER A 29 10.17 14.55 1.58
N ALA A 30 8.88 14.87 1.51
CA ALA A 30 8.40 16.24 1.31
C ALA A 30 8.49 17.09 2.58
N VAL A 31 8.41 16.48 3.78
CA VAL A 31 8.40 17.19 5.06
C VAL A 31 9.00 16.35 6.18
N GLU A 32 9.72 17.01 7.09
CA GLU A 32 10.13 16.45 8.37
C GLU A 32 9.00 16.61 9.39
N VAL A 33 8.51 15.49 9.94
CA VAL A 33 7.44 15.51 10.95
C VAL A 33 8.05 15.61 12.34
N LYS A 34 7.73 16.73 13.04
CA LYS A 34 8.28 17.07 14.37
C LYS A 34 7.26 17.02 15.47
N THR A 35 5.99 17.35 15.17
CA THR A 35 4.92 17.44 16.17
C THR A 35 3.98 16.26 16.07
N ALA A 36 3.52 15.79 17.23
CA ALA A 36 2.54 14.70 17.33
C ALA A 36 1.12 15.17 17.08
N ASP A 37 0.88 16.49 17.13
CA ASP A 37 -0.45 17.06 16.95
C ASP A 37 -0.86 17.00 15.49
N THR A 38 -2.14 16.68 15.26
CA THR A 38 -2.70 16.45 13.92
C THR A 38 -3.42 17.67 13.38
N TYR A 39 -4.40 18.18 14.13
CA TYR A 39 -5.23 19.31 13.74
C TYR A 39 -5.32 20.35 14.86
N LYS A 40 -5.44 21.61 14.46
CA LYS A 40 -5.75 22.74 15.33
C LYS A 40 -7.25 22.79 15.61
N ASP A 41 -7.65 23.62 16.57
CA ASP A 41 -9.05 23.87 16.91
C ASP A 41 -9.85 24.47 15.75
N ASP A 42 -9.16 25.17 14.84
CA ASP A 42 -9.74 25.72 13.61
C ASP A 42 -9.95 24.66 12.49
N GLY A 43 -9.61 23.39 12.75
CA GLY A 43 -9.71 22.29 11.80
C GLY A 43 -8.58 22.19 10.79
N HIS A 44 -7.63 23.14 10.79
CA HIS A 44 -6.45 23.09 9.92
C HIS A 44 -5.37 22.19 10.47
N ALA A 45 -4.68 21.46 9.58
CA ALA A 45 -3.56 20.62 9.98
C ALA A 45 -2.36 21.42 10.47
N TYR A 46 -1.65 20.89 11.47
CA TYR A 46 -0.40 21.47 11.92
C TYR A 46 0.70 21.35 10.85
N LYS A 47 1.43 22.43 10.61
CA LYS A 47 2.66 22.39 9.80
C LYS A 47 3.71 21.53 10.50
N GLN A 48 4.43 20.71 9.75
CA GLN A 48 5.37 19.72 10.29
C GLN A 48 4.72 18.71 11.27
N GLY A 49 3.41 18.58 11.20
CA GLY A 49 2.63 17.55 11.91
C GLY A 49 2.38 16.31 11.06
N LEU A 50 1.72 15.32 11.66
CA LEU A 50 1.40 14.07 10.97
C LEU A 50 0.41 14.24 9.82
N MET A 51 -0.38 15.31 9.81
CA MET A 51 -1.37 15.60 8.78
C MET A 51 -0.98 16.81 7.90
N ASP A 52 0.31 17.11 7.82
CA ASP A 52 0.82 18.24 7.01
C ASP A 52 0.45 18.07 5.54
N PRO A 53 -0.22 19.06 4.90
CA PRO A 53 -0.68 18.99 3.52
C PRO A 53 0.41 18.71 2.48
N HIS A 54 1.69 18.91 2.79
CA HIS A 54 2.81 18.55 1.93
C HIS A 54 2.91 17.03 1.69
N MET A 55 2.34 16.21 2.57
CA MET A 55 2.26 14.76 2.40
C MET A 55 1.04 14.30 1.58
N GLY A 56 0.25 15.21 1.07
CA GLY A 56 -0.98 14.97 0.32
C GLY A 56 -2.21 15.55 1.00
N VAL A 57 -3.29 15.65 0.26
CA VAL A 57 -4.56 16.19 0.75
C VAL A 57 -5.68 15.17 0.54
N ILE A 58 -6.64 15.14 1.44
CA ILE A 58 -7.81 14.23 1.40
C ILE A 58 -9.13 15.00 1.29
N GLU A 59 -9.15 16.29 1.59
CA GLU A 59 -10.36 17.10 1.55
C GLU A 59 -10.59 17.68 0.15
N PRO A 60 -11.83 17.64 -0.38
CA PRO A 60 -12.17 18.28 -1.65
C PRO A 60 -11.90 19.78 -1.61
N GLY A 61 -11.30 20.31 -2.67
CA GLY A 61 -11.02 21.73 -2.81
C GLY A 61 -9.67 22.20 -2.29
N LEU A 62 -8.93 21.35 -1.55
CA LEU A 62 -7.55 21.63 -1.18
C LEU A 62 -6.59 21.17 -2.28
N LEU A 63 -5.50 21.90 -2.44
CA LEU A 63 -4.37 21.54 -3.31
C LEU A 63 -3.19 21.10 -2.45
N CYS A 64 -2.53 20.05 -2.88
CA CYS A 64 -1.28 19.62 -2.25
C CYS A 64 -0.16 20.62 -2.59
N PRO A 65 0.52 21.22 -1.60
CA PRO A 65 1.58 22.22 -1.86
C PRO A 65 2.80 21.65 -2.60
N THR A 66 2.99 20.32 -2.58
CA THR A 66 4.16 19.67 -3.16
C THR A 66 4.02 19.47 -4.67
N ASP A 67 2.83 19.05 -5.14
CA ASP A 67 2.58 18.75 -6.56
C ASP A 67 1.49 19.61 -7.20
N ASN A 68 0.83 20.48 -6.44
CA ASN A 68 -0.30 21.33 -6.84
C ASN A 68 -1.48 20.54 -7.42
N CYS A 69 -1.62 19.27 -7.06
CA CYS A 69 -2.71 18.39 -7.47
C CYS A 69 -3.85 18.39 -6.45
N GLN A 70 -5.06 18.09 -6.93
CA GLN A 70 -6.22 17.84 -6.07
C GLN A 70 -6.14 16.45 -5.46
N TYR A 71 -6.96 16.20 -4.43
CA TYR A 71 -6.98 14.93 -3.69
C TYR A 71 -7.20 13.68 -4.57
N GLN A 72 -7.85 13.81 -5.74
CA GLN A 72 -8.10 12.69 -6.67
C GLN A 72 -6.88 12.35 -7.53
N ASP A 73 -6.06 13.34 -7.82
CA ASP A 73 -4.94 13.23 -8.77
C ASP A 73 -3.59 13.07 -8.06
N SER A 74 -3.49 13.52 -6.80
CA SER A 74 -2.26 13.41 -6.03
C SER A 74 -2.09 12.00 -5.44
N PRO A 75 -0.98 11.29 -5.71
CA PRO A 75 -0.66 10.02 -5.07
C PRO A 75 -0.29 10.18 -3.59
N GLY A 76 -0.03 11.41 -3.13
CA GLY A 76 0.56 11.74 -1.85
C GLY A 76 2.08 11.58 -1.82
N HIS A 77 2.71 12.18 -0.81
CA HIS A 77 4.15 12.24 -0.65
C HIS A 77 4.57 11.71 0.72
N PHE A 78 5.73 11.05 0.76
CA PHE A 78 6.29 10.60 2.02
C PHE A 78 6.77 11.77 2.86
N GLY A 79 6.60 11.65 4.19
CA GLY A 79 7.32 12.43 5.18
C GLY A 79 8.40 11.58 5.84
N HIS A 80 9.13 12.15 6.80
CA HIS A 80 10.05 11.40 7.64
C HIS A 80 10.07 11.91 9.07
N ILE A 81 10.41 11.01 10.00
CA ILE A 81 10.70 11.32 11.40
C ILE A 81 12.17 11.03 11.63
N GLN A 82 12.90 12.03 12.13
CA GLN A 82 14.27 11.86 12.60
C GLN A 82 14.23 11.20 13.98
N LEU A 83 14.75 9.99 14.09
CA LEU A 83 14.84 9.27 15.36
C LEU A 83 16.06 9.76 16.14
N GLU A 84 15.86 9.94 17.42
CA GLU A 84 16.91 10.45 18.32
C GLU A 84 17.98 9.40 18.57
N LEU A 85 17.56 8.16 18.74
CA LEU A 85 18.44 7.01 18.86
C LEU A 85 18.08 5.96 17.79
N PRO A 86 19.07 5.19 17.32
CA PRO A 86 18.85 4.17 16.30
C PRO A 86 17.99 3.03 16.84
N VAL A 87 17.13 2.46 15.97
CA VAL A 87 16.15 1.43 16.31
C VAL A 87 16.25 0.28 15.31
N ILE A 88 16.19 -0.96 15.79
CA ILE A 88 16.24 -2.16 14.96
C ILE A 88 14.92 -2.38 14.25
N HIS A 89 14.96 -2.57 12.93
CA HIS A 89 13.78 -2.93 12.14
C HIS A 89 13.43 -4.41 12.34
N ILE A 90 12.23 -4.70 12.86
CA ILE A 90 11.78 -6.06 13.21
C ILE A 90 11.84 -7.04 12.04
N GLY A 91 11.56 -6.61 10.82
CA GLY A 91 11.57 -7.44 9.63
C GLY A 91 12.96 -8.00 9.27
N PHE A 92 14.02 -7.37 9.74
CA PHE A 92 15.41 -7.72 9.40
C PHE A 92 16.21 -8.31 10.56
N VAL A 93 15.58 -8.66 11.67
CA VAL A 93 16.23 -9.23 12.87
C VAL A 93 17.01 -10.49 12.53
N ASN A 94 16.48 -11.37 11.68
CA ASN A 94 17.18 -12.58 11.26
C ASN A 94 18.42 -12.28 10.41
N LEU A 95 18.36 -11.28 9.54
CA LEU A 95 19.49 -10.80 8.76
C LEU A 95 20.60 -10.27 9.67
N ILE A 96 20.25 -9.42 10.63
CA ILE A 96 21.19 -8.89 11.64
C ILE A 96 21.84 -10.05 12.41
N LYS A 97 21.03 -11.02 12.86
CA LYS A 97 21.54 -12.21 13.56
C LYS A 97 22.55 -12.98 12.73
N THR A 98 22.28 -13.20 11.45
CA THR A 98 23.19 -13.90 10.53
C THR A 98 24.48 -13.09 10.34
N ALA A 99 24.36 -11.77 10.17
CA ALA A 99 25.51 -10.88 10.02
C ALA A 99 26.42 -10.89 11.26
N LEU A 100 25.85 -10.69 12.46
CA LEU A 100 26.59 -10.69 13.72
C LEU A 100 27.24 -12.05 14.05
N LYS A 101 26.63 -13.15 13.63
CA LYS A 101 27.21 -14.49 13.81
C LYS A 101 28.31 -14.80 12.82
N ALA A 102 28.27 -14.23 11.64
CA ALA A 102 29.18 -14.51 10.55
C ALA A 102 30.44 -13.63 10.59
N THR A 103 30.41 -12.52 11.32
CA THR A 103 31.48 -11.53 11.36
C THR A 103 32.09 -11.38 12.76
N CYS A 104 33.33 -10.95 12.81
CA CYS A 104 34.04 -10.67 14.05
C CYS A 104 33.51 -9.43 14.74
N ASN A 105 33.43 -9.39 16.07
CA ASN A 105 32.97 -8.24 16.84
C ASN A 105 33.96 -7.06 16.82
N ASP A 106 35.29 -7.33 16.66
CA ASP A 106 36.31 -6.28 16.70
C ASP A 106 36.71 -5.79 15.30
N CYS A 107 37.08 -6.70 14.39
CA CYS A 107 37.56 -6.32 13.05
C CYS A 107 36.48 -6.37 11.96
N SER A 108 35.26 -6.84 12.27
CA SER A 108 34.11 -6.95 11.37
C SER A 108 34.34 -7.78 10.10
N ASN A 109 35.47 -8.50 10.01
CA ASN A 109 35.72 -9.41 8.91
C ASN A 109 34.93 -10.72 9.08
N ILE A 110 34.62 -11.38 7.94
CA ILE A 110 33.94 -12.67 7.94
C ILE A 110 34.81 -13.73 8.64
N LEU A 111 34.18 -14.59 9.44
CA LEU A 111 34.88 -15.67 10.19
C LEU A 111 35.15 -16.89 9.30
N LEU A 112 35.69 -16.68 8.11
CA LEU A 112 36.16 -17.70 7.16
C LEU A 112 37.63 -17.48 6.87
N HIS A 113 38.38 -18.57 6.69
CA HIS A 113 39.79 -18.50 6.35
C HIS A 113 40.03 -17.87 4.98
N SER A 114 40.98 -16.92 4.91
CA SER A 114 41.44 -16.31 3.68
C SER A 114 42.69 -16.98 3.09
N GLU A 115 43.34 -17.84 3.86
CA GLU A 115 44.58 -18.52 3.45
C GLU A 115 44.27 -19.66 2.47
N PRO A 116 45.14 -19.89 1.45
CA PRO A 116 45.06 -21.05 0.58
C PRO A 116 45.20 -22.37 1.37
N GLY A 117 44.56 -23.42 0.90
CA GLY A 117 44.63 -24.73 1.56
C GLY A 117 43.60 -24.97 2.67
N THR A 118 42.75 -23.97 2.97
CA THR A 118 41.72 -24.10 4.02
C THR A 118 40.33 -24.45 3.47
N SER A 119 40.23 -24.65 2.17
CA SER A 119 38.95 -24.96 1.49
C SER A 119 38.40 -26.32 1.96
N PRO A 120 37.10 -26.43 2.23
CA PRO A 120 36.42 -27.71 2.44
C PRO A 120 36.34 -28.57 1.17
N GLY A 121 36.71 -28.04 0.01
CA GLY A 121 36.70 -28.71 -1.28
C GLY A 121 38.04 -29.41 -1.59
N SER A 122 38.09 -30.16 -2.70
CA SER A 122 39.24 -30.93 -3.14
C SER A 122 40.41 -30.10 -3.72
N ASN A 123 40.33 -28.80 -3.74
CA ASN A 123 41.32 -27.90 -4.36
C ASN A 123 42.26 -27.31 -3.30
N PRO A 124 43.55 -27.75 -3.27
CA PRO A 124 44.48 -27.32 -2.23
C PRO A 124 44.95 -25.87 -2.33
N GLU A 125 44.70 -25.21 -3.46
CA GLU A 125 45.06 -23.78 -3.68
C GLU A 125 43.96 -22.82 -3.33
N GLN A 126 42.75 -23.31 -3.03
CA GLN A 126 41.58 -22.48 -2.78
C GLN A 126 41.41 -22.14 -1.30
N SER A 127 41.10 -20.87 -0.98
CA SER A 127 40.72 -20.46 0.36
C SER A 127 39.26 -20.84 0.67
N GLU A 128 38.93 -20.92 1.95
CA GLU A 128 37.54 -21.15 2.41
C GLU A 128 36.59 -20.02 1.92
N GLN A 129 37.09 -18.78 1.94
CA GLN A 129 36.32 -17.62 1.41
C GLN A 129 36.05 -17.77 -0.08
N ASP A 130 37.05 -18.16 -0.89
CA ASP A 130 36.87 -18.30 -2.34
C ASP A 130 35.96 -19.45 -2.69
N TYR A 131 36.01 -20.56 -1.93
CA TYR A 131 35.10 -21.68 -2.09
C TYR A 131 33.64 -21.26 -1.94
N TYR A 132 33.29 -20.62 -0.83
CA TYR A 132 31.90 -20.17 -0.61
C TYR A 132 31.51 -19.03 -1.56
N ARG A 133 32.40 -18.10 -1.89
CA ARG A 133 32.14 -17.02 -2.83
C ARG A 133 31.76 -17.53 -4.21
N ASN A 134 32.52 -18.48 -4.74
CA ASN A 134 32.28 -19.07 -6.05
C ASN A 134 30.97 -19.86 -6.03
N ARG A 135 30.73 -20.66 -5.02
CA ARG A 135 29.52 -21.44 -4.86
C ARG A 135 28.26 -20.58 -4.73
N ILE A 136 28.33 -19.44 -4.03
CA ILE A 136 27.23 -18.47 -3.94
C ILE A 136 27.00 -17.83 -5.31
N ARG A 137 28.05 -17.43 -6.03
CA ARG A 137 27.93 -16.86 -7.38
C ARG A 137 27.29 -17.83 -8.37
N ASP A 138 27.69 -19.08 -8.35
CA ASP A 138 27.14 -20.14 -9.21
C ASP A 138 25.64 -20.32 -8.95
N VAL A 139 25.21 -20.29 -7.70
CA VAL A 139 23.79 -20.40 -7.37
C VAL A 139 23.02 -19.15 -7.75
N ILE A 140 23.58 -17.97 -7.57
CA ILE A 140 22.95 -16.72 -8.02
C ILE A 140 22.75 -16.74 -9.54
N THR A 141 23.74 -17.25 -10.29
CA THR A 141 23.68 -17.31 -11.76
C THR A 141 22.65 -18.34 -12.24
N LYS A 142 22.55 -19.52 -11.58
CA LYS A 142 21.67 -20.61 -11.98
C LYS A 142 20.21 -20.44 -11.51
N HIS A 143 20.02 -20.00 -10.28
CA HIS A 143 18.72 -20.02 -9.58
C HIS A 143 18.23 -18.64 -9.16
N GLY A 144 19.07 -17.62 -9.24
CA GLY A 144 18.76 -16.26 -8.81
C GLY A 144 18.89 -16.02 -7.30
N VAL A 145 18.90 -14.74 -6.94
CA VAL A 145 18.88 -14.28 -5.53
C VAL A 145 17.50 -14.58 -4.93
N GLY A 146 17.47 -15.15 -3.73
CA GLY A 146 16.24 -15.50 -3.02
C GLY A 146 15.71 -16.92 -3.27
N SER A 147 16.43 -17.74 -4.04
CA SER A 147 16.10 -19.15 -4.22
C SER A 147 16.29 -19.96 -2.93
N THR A 148 15.69 -21.14 -2.87
CA THR A 148 15.86 -22.08 -1.73
C THR A 148 17.29 -22.56 -1.60
N GLU A 149 17.97 -22.75 -2.72
CA GLU A 149 19.39 -23.14 -2.82
C GLU A 149 20.29 -22.04 -2.27
N PHE A 150 20.04 -20.79 -2.65
CA PHE A 150 20.74 -19.62 -2.11
C PHE A 150 20.61 -19.55 -0.58
N SER A 151 19.37 -19.70 -0.07
CA SER A 151 19.10 -19.68 1.37
C SER A 151 19.80 -20.85 2.13
N LYS A 152 19.97 -22.02 1.49
CA LYS A 152 20.69 -23.16 2.08
C LYS A 152 22.18 -22.85 2.24
N ILE A 153 22.81 -22.26 1.22
CA ILE A 153 24.24 -21.91 1.28
C ILE A 153 24.50 -20.84 2.34
N ILE A 154 23.69 -19.80 2.40
CA ILE A 154 23.85 -18.77 3.45
C ILE A 154 23.71 -19.37 4.85
N LYS A 155 22.76 -20.28 5.08
CA LYS A 155 22.66 -21.02 6.36
C LYS A 155 23.86 -21.95 6.62
N GLU A 156 24.45 -22.52 5.58
CA GLU A 156 25.70 -23.32 5.71
C GLU A 156 26.86 -22.43 6.18
N VAL A 157 27.02 -21.25 5.53
CA VAL A 157 28.02 -20.25 5.96
C VAL A 157 27.77 -19.83 7.41
N GLU A 158 26.52 -19.47 7.78
CA GLU A 158 26.16 -19.11 9.17
C GLU A 158 26.53 -20.21 10.17
N LYS A 159 26.37 -21.49 9.82
CA LYS A 159 26.74 -22.63 10.69
C LYS A 159 28.25 -22.79 10.85
N VAL A 160 29.02 -22.54 9.80
CA VAL A 160 30.48 -22.66 9.81
C VAL A 160 31.09 -21.49 10.58
N THR A 161 30.62 -20.30 10.39
CA THR A 161 31.14 -19.05 10.99
C THR A 161 30.65 -18.81 12.43
N SER A 162 29.67 -19.57 12.91
CA SER A 162 29.06 -19.38 14.24
C SER A 162 30.13 -19.43 15.34
N GLY A 163 30.08 -18.48 16.28
CA GLY A 163 31.01 -18.40 17.44
C GLY A 163 31.04 -19.62 18.35
N THR A 164 30.15 -20.60 18.17
CA THR A 164 30.25 -21.91 18.82
C THR A 164 31.31 -22.80 18.18
N LYS A 165 31.59 -22.62 16.88
CA LYS A 165 32.62 -23.35 16.12
C LYS A 165 33.90 -22.55 15.98
N ARG A 166 33.80 -21.24 15.84
CA ARG A 166 34.90 -20.30 15.64
C ARG A 166 35.02 -19.41 16.87
N LYS A 167 35.73 -19.88 17.91
CA LYS A 167 35.91 -19.14 19.17
C LYS A 167 36.92 -18.00 19.07
N VAL A 168 37.77 -18.01 18.08
CA VAL A 168 38.82 -17.00 17.87
C VAL A 168 38.74 -16.51 16.42
N CYS A 169 38.88 -15.21 16.22
CA CYS A 169 38.97 -14.64 14.90
C CYS A 169 40.30 -14.94 14.24
N MET A 170 40.30 -15.38 13.00
CA MET A 170 41.49 -15.73 12.21
C MET A 170 42.25 -14.48 11.72
N HIS A 171 41.58 -13.33 11.69
CA HIS A 171 42.16 -12.11 11.16
C HIS A 171 42.78 -11.25 12.26
N CYS A 172 42.14 -11.11 13.43
CA CYS A 172 42.62 -10.26 14.53
C CYS A 172 42.92 -11.01 15.82
N GLY A 173 42.66 -12.32 15.92
CA GLY A 173 42.92 -13.09 17.12
C GLY A 173 41.96 -12.86 18.29
N SER A 174 40.93 -12.04 18.15
CA SER A 174 39.97 -11.75 19.22
C SER A 174 39.03 -12.93 19.49
N SER A 175 38.67 -13.12 20.76
CA SER A 175 37.70 -14.14 21.19
C SER A 175 36.29 -13.79 20.75
N GLN A 176 35.57 -14.73 20.17
CA GLN A 176 34.19 -14.53 19.65
C GLN A 176 33.15 -15.10 20.61
N GLY A 177 32.19 -14.25 20.99
CA GLY A 177 31.04 -14.65 21.79
C GLY A 177 29.93 -15.32 20.98
N LYS A 178 29.09 -16.06 21.67
CA LYS A 178 27.89 -16.64 21.08
C LYS A 178 26.79 -15.56 21.00
N ILE A 179 26.36 -15.22 19.79
CA ILE A 179 25.24 -14.26 19.58
C ILE A 179 23.90 -14.95 19.80
N ILE A 180 23.15 -14.44 20.75
CA ILE A 180 21.80 -14.89 21.12
C ILE A 180 20.80 -13.77 20.80
N LEU A 181 19.71 -14.13 20.15
CA LEU A 181 18.57 -13.24 19.95
C LEU A 181 17.58 -13.47 21.09
N ASP A 182 17.42 -12.48 21.94
CA ASP A 182 16.34 -12.38 22.90
C ASP A 182 15.19 -11.64 22.21
N LYS A 183 14.14 -12.40 21.92
CA LYS A 183 13.04 -11.88 21.11
C LYS A 183 12.34 -10.69 21.83
N PRO A 184 11.90 -9.68 21.08
CA PRO A 184 11.82 -9.67 19.60
C PRO A 184 13.04 -9.05 18.91
N THR A 185 13.77 -8.12 19.52
CA THR A 185 14.78 -7.30 18.84
C THR A 185 16.09 -7.12 19.63
N THR A 186 16.20 -7.73 20.79
CA THR A 186 17.39 -7.59 21.65
C THR A 186 18.43 -8.63 21.30
N PHE A 187 19.66 -8.21 21.07
CA PHE A 187 20.80 -9.09 20.86
C PHE A 187 21.68 -9.13 22.10
N LYS A 188 22.13 -10.32 22.44
CA LYS A 188 23.08 -10.55 23.54
C LYS A 188 24.28 -11.32 23.01
N GLU A 189 25.45 -10.89 23.39
CA GLU A 189 26.68 -11.63 23.18
C GLU A 189 27.05 -12.35 24.48
N LYS A 190 27.22 -13.65 24.40
CA LYS A 190 27.59 -14.52 25.53
C LYS A 190 29.00 -15.03 25.37
N HIS A 191 29.87 -14.59 26.24
CA HIS A 191 31.16 -15.19 26.51
C HIS A 191 31.00 -16.14 27.72
N ASP A 192 31.84 -17.13 27.88
CA ASP A 192 31.69 -18.27 28.81
C ASP A 192 30.98 -17.95 30.14
N ASN A 193 31.26 -16.82 30.80
CA ASN A 193 30.68 -16.44 32.09
C ASN A 193 30.00 -15.03 32.08
N THR A 194 30.03 -14.33 30.97
CA THR A 194 29.46 -12.96 30.89
C THR A 194 28.49 -12.85 29.73
N GLU A 195 27.35 -12.15 29.98
CA GLU A 195 26.40 -11.81 28.95
C GLU A 195 26.42 -10.29 28.79
N ARG A 196 26.69 -9.83 27.57
CA ARG A 196 26.64 -8.40 27.20
C ARG A 196 25.42 -8.16 26.32
N LYS A 197 24.53 -7.21 26.71
CA LYS A 197 23.46 -6.72 25.86
C LYS A 197 24.07 -5.79 24.79
N LEU A 198 23.76 -6.05 23.52
CA LEU A 198 24.15 -5.20 22.41
C LEU A 198 23.07 -4.16 22.17
N ASN A 199 23.41 -2.89 22.32
CA ASN A 199 22.52 -1.78 22.01
C ASN A 199 22.35 -1.63 20.49
N PRO A 200 21.24 -1.12 19.97
CA PRO A 200 21.07 -0.87 18.54
C PRO A 200 22.16 0.00 17.92
N ARG A 201 22.81 0.87 18.70
CA ARG A 201 23.96 1.66 18.29
C ARG A 201 25.18 0.80 18.03
N ASP A 202 25.50 -0.09 18.97
CA ASP A 202 26.63 -1.03 18.85
C ASP A 202 26.44 -1.95 17.65
N VAL A 203 25.22 -2.48 17.48
CA VAL A 203 24.84 -3.30 16.33
C VAL A 203 25.04 -2.54 15.02
N ARG A 204 24.63 -1.27 14.96
CA ARG A 204 24.80 -0.45 13.76
C ARG A 204 26.26 -0.18 13.45
N GLU A 205 27.07 0.15 14.45
CA GLU A 205 28.50 0.39 14.29
C GLU A 205 29.20 -0.87 13.77
N TRP A 206 28.91 -2.02 14.35
CA TRP A 206 29.43 -3.32 13.88
C TRP A 206 29.03 -3.59 12.41
N LEU A 207 27.75 -3.44 12.06
CA LEU A 207 27.28 -3.65 10.70
C LEU A 207 27.90 -2.67 9.69
N SER A 208 28.15 -1.41 10.09
CA SER A 208 28.77 -0.40 9.22
C SER A 208 30.24 -0.69 8.92
N SER A 209 30.92 -1.39 9.82
CA SER A 209 32.34 -1.76 9.67
C SER A 209 32.56 -2.98 8.79
N ILE A 210 31.51 -3.71 8.40
CA ILE A 210 31.64 -4.90 7.54
C ILE A 210 32.12 -4.49 6.14
N PRO A 211 33.23 -5.08 5.64
CA PRO A 211 33.72 -4.81 4.30
C PRO A 211 32.71 -5.16 3.21
N PRO A 212 32.56 -4.35 2.15
CA PRO A 212 31.58 -4.61 1.08
C PRO A 212 31.79 -5.94 0.36
N GLU A 213 33.00 -6.48 0.38
CA GLU A 213 33.34 -7.77 -0.25
C GLU A 213 32.79 -8.97 0.52
N HIS A 214 32.54 -8.80 1.82
CA HIS A 214 32.01 -9.83 2.69
C HIS A 214 30.48 -9.91 2.72
N LEU A 215 29.77 -8.92 2.16
CA LEU A 215 28.31 -8.88 2.17
C LEU A 215 27.66 -10.06 1.44
N ILE A 216 28.32 -10.59 0.42
CA ILE A 216 27.83 -11.74 -0.33
C ILE A 216 27.65 -12.99 0.56
N PHE A 217 28.47 -13.18 1.59
CA PHE A 217 28.39 -14.30 2.53
C PHE A 217 27.21 -14.22 3.49
N ILE A 218 26.66 -13.00 3.66
CA ILE A 218 25.48 -12.72 4.46
C ILE A 218 24.21 -12.73 3.59
N GLY A 219 24.38 -12.88 2.28
CA GLY A 219 23.27 -12.85 1.33
C GLY A 219 22.84 -11.43 0.92
N MET A 220 23.73 -10.47 1.04
CA MET A 220 23.49 -9.07 0.64
C MET A 220 24.33 -8.68 -0.57
N ASP A 221 23.82 -7.69 -1.32
CA ASP A 221 24.54 -7.06 -2.43
C ASP A 221 25.39 -5.90 -1.90
N LYS A 222 26.48 -5.57 -2.60
CA LYS A 222 27.36 -4.43 -2.29
C LYS A 222 26.63 -3.08 -2.23
N GLN A 223 25.51 -2.93 -2.97
CA GLN A 223 24.71 -1.72 -3.02
C GLN A 223 23.80 -1.56 -1.78
N ASN A 224 23.50 -2.66 -1.07
CA ASN A 224 22.63 -2.66 0.10
C ASN A 224 23.46 -2.83 1.36
N ARG A 225 23.69 -1.76 2.09
CA ARG A 225 24.49 -1.79 3.30
C ARG A 225 23.67 -2.32 4.49
N PRO A 226 24.23 -3.24 5.29
CA PRO A 226 23.52 -3.87 6.40
C PRO A 226 23.17 -2.90 7.54
N GLU A 227 23.93 -1.82 7.75
CA GLU A 227 23.63 -0.82 8.75
C GLU A 227 22.32 -0.05 8.50
N TRP A 228 21.76 -0.11 7.28
CA TRP A 228 20.49 0.57 6.96
C TRP A 228 19.27 -0.12 7.55
N VAL A 229 19.40 -1.38 7.98
CA VAL A 229 18.33 -2.09 8.70
C VAL A 229 18.17 -1.62 10.15
N VAL A 230 19.13 -0.84 10.65
CA VAL A 230 19.03 -0.13 11.93
C VAL A 230 18.65 1.31 11.63
N LEU A 231 17.40 1.63 11.87
CA LEU A 231 16.78 2.89 11.46
C LEU A 231 17.29 4.08 12.27
N LYS A 232 17.71 5.13 11.59
CA LYS A 232 17.92 6.48 12.13
C LYS A 232 16.82 7.45 11.67
N VAL A 233 16.20 7.14 10.54
CA VAL A 233 15.12 7.91 9.95
C VAL A 233 13.97 6.98 9.67
N LEU A 234 12.78 7.30 10.15
CA LEU A 234 11.57 6.53 9.90
C LEU A 234 10.78 7.20 8.78
N PRO A 235 10.53 6.53 7.65
CA PRO A 235 9.66 7.08 6.62
C PRO A 235 8.20 7.10 7.12
N VAL A 236 7.52 8.21 6.88
CA VAL A 236 6.10 8.40 7.22
C VAL A 236 5.29 8.28 5.94
N PRO A 237 4.31 7.36 5.86
CA PRO A 237 3.50 7.18 4.67
C PRO A 237 2.63 8.42 4.39
N PRO A 238 2.26 8.65 3.13
CA PRO A 238 1.38 9.74 2.74
C PRO A 238 0.04 9.74 3.50
N ILE A 239 -0.60 10.90 3.59
CA ILE A 239 -1.92 11.05 4.22
C ILE A 239 -2.96 10.19 3.51
N THR A 240 -2.87 10.04 2.20
CA THR A 240 -3.75 9.19 1.39
C THR A 240 -3.76 7.71 1.81
N VAL A 241 -2.68 7.21 2.40
CA VAL A 241 -2.58 5.84 2.94
C VAL A 241 -3.23 5.70 4.32
N ARG A 242 -3.33 6.80 5.07
CA ARG A 242 -3.87 6.88 6.44
C ARG A 242 -4.86 8.04 6.59
N PRO A 243 -5.96 8.01 5.83
CA PRO A 243 -6.90 9.12 5.81
C PRO A 243 -7.56 9.35 7.16
N SER A 244 -7.83 10.61 7.48
CA SER A 244 -8.66 11.03 8.61
C SER A 244 -10.07 11.31 8.09
N ILE A 245 -11.06 10.77 8.76
CA ILE A 245 -12.48 10.91 8.39
C ILE A 245 -13.18 11.78 9.42
N THR A 246 -13.89 12.80 8.98
CA THR A 246 -14.75 13.61 9.84
C THR A 246 -16.10 12.90 10.00
N LEU A 247 -16.49 12.62 11.23
CA LEU A 247 -17.78 12.04 11.57
C LEU A 247 -18.89 13.10 11.54
N ASP A 248 -20.14 12.67 11.45
CA ASP A 248 -21.31 13.56 11.49
C ASP A 248 -21.41 14.38 12.79
N SER A 249 -20.78 13.88 13.87
CA SER A 249 -20.64 14.60 15.16
C SER A 249 -19.65 15.77 15.11
N GLY A 250 -18.88 15.92 14.02
CA GLY A 250 -17.78 16.88 13.92
C GLY A 250 -16.43 16.33 14.43
N ASP A 251 -16.42 15.19 15.12
CA ASP A 251 -15.19 14.56 15.56
C ASP A 251 -14.43 13.94 14.39
N ARG A 252 -13.10 13.91 14.48
CA ARG A 252 -12.25 13.25 13.48
C ARG A 252 -11.83 11.86 13.95
N SER A 253 -12.07 10.88 13.09
CA SER A 253 -11.57 9.52 13.27
C SER A 253 -10.28 9.35 12.50
N GLU A 254 -9.21 9.08 13.21
CA GLU A 254 -7.88 8.89 12.64
C GLU A 254 -7.57 7.40 12.43
N ASP A 255 -6.70 7.14 11.47
CA ASP A 255 -6.24 5.79 11.13
C ASP A 255 -5.33 5.21 12.24
N ASP A 256 -5.34 3.89 12.38
CA ASP A 256 -4.48 3.15 13.33
C ASP A 256 -2.98 3.46 13.16
N LEU A 257 -2.52 3.67 11.92
CA LEU A 257 -1.13 4.06 11.65
C LEU A 257 -0.82 5.46 12.18
N THR A 258 -1.76 6.40 12.09
CA THR A 258 -1.59 7.74 12.63
C THR A 258 -1.45 7.69 14.15
N HIS A 259 -2.29 6.92 14.85
CA HIS A 259 -2.17 6.73 16.29
C HIS A 259 -0.81 6.17 16.70
N LYS A 260 -0.28 5.19 15.97
CA LYS A 260 1.05 4.64 16.24
C LYS A 260 2.19 5.63 15.98
N LEU A 261 2.06 6.45 14.93
CA LEU A 261 3.04 7.50 14.63
C LEU A 261 3.03 8.62 15.69
N VAL A 262 1.85 8.96 16.25
CA VAL A 262 1.72 9.86 17.41
C VAL A 262 2.50 9.32 18.60
N ASP A 263 2.34 8.02 18.92
CA ASP A 263 3.08 7.38 20.01
C ASP A 263 4.60 7.46 19.78
N VAL A 264 5.05 7.13 18.57
CA VAL A 264 6.48 7.19 18.20
C VAL A 264 7.03 8.61 18.38
N LEU A 265 6.31 9.64 17.91
CA LEU A 265 6.75 11.04 18.03
C LEU A 265 6.83 11.49 19.48
N ARG A 266 5.82 11.18 20.30
CA ARG A 266 5.80 11.54 21.72
C ARG A 266 6.96 10.94 22.50
N ILE A 267 7.24 9.66 22.26
CA ILE A 267 8.36 9.00 22.93
C ILE A 267 9.71 9.52 22.40
N ASN A 268 9.82 9.75 21.09
CA ASN A 268 11.03 10.32 20.50
C ASN A 268 11.33 11.74 21.04
N GLN A 269 10.30 12.55 21.22
CA GLN A 269 10.42 13.88 21.82
C GLN A 269 10.85 13.78 23.30
N ARG A 270 10.20 12.93 24.11
CA ARG A 270 10.58 12.69 25.50
C ARG A 270 12.02 12.19 25.62
N LEU A 271 12.44 11.32 24.71
CA LEU A 271 13.81 10.81 24.69
C LEU A 271 14.82 11.93 24.42
N ARG A 272 14.50 12.85 23.50
CA ARG A 272 15.32 14.05 23.23
C ARG A 272 15.41 14.93 24.47
N GLU A 273 14.28 15.28 25.07
CA GLU A 273 14.23 16.14 26.26
C GLU A 273 15.01 15.55 27.44
N ASN A 274 14.89 14.25 27.71
CA ASN A 274 15.63 13.58 28.79
C ASN A 274 17.14 13.51 28.49
N ARG A 275 17.52 13.26 27.25
CA ARG A 275 18.94 13.26 26.85
C ARG A 275 19.54 14.66 26.99
N ASP A 276 18.85 15.68 26.50
CA ASP A 276 19.32 17.06 26.51
C ASP A 276 19.38 17.66 27.94
N SER A 277 18.51 17.20 28.85
CA SER A 277 18.51 17.53 30.29
C SER A 277 19.54 16.74 31.10
N GLY A 278 20.29 15.80 30.50
CA GLY A 278 21.27 14.99 31.20
C GLY A 278 20.68 13.96 32.16
N ALA A 279 19.48 13.41 31.86
CA ALA A 279 18.84 12.41 32.70
C ALA A 279 19.73 11.16 32.90
N PRO A 280 19.52 10.39 34.01
CA PRO A 280 20.26 9.16 34.26
C PRO A 280 20.12 8.17 33.06
N GLN A 281 21.21 7.47 32.75
CA GLN A 281 21.28 6.54 31.61
C GLN A 281 20.17 5.50 31.64
N LEU A 282 19.78 5.02 32.81
CA LEU A 282 18.69 4.04 32.97
C LEU A 282 17.37 4.55 32.39
N ILE A 283 17.02 5.82 32.64
CA ILE A 283 15.80 6.44 32.12
C ILE A 283 15.87 6.57 30.57
N VAL A 284 17.03 6.93 30.06
CA VAL A 284 17.24 7.02 28.60
C VAL A 284 17.14 5.65 27.95
N GLU A 285 17.66 4.60 28.56
CA GLU A 285 17.55 3.21 28.07
C GLU A 285 16.11 2.70 28.10
N ASP A 286 15.35 2.98 29.16
CA ASP A 286 13.93 2.61 29.26
C ASP A 286 13.09 3.29 28.18
N LEU A 287 13.30 4.59 27.94
CA LEU A 287 12.64 5.31 26.86
C LEU A 287 13.05 4.80 25.48
N TRP A 288 14.32 4.41 25.33
CA TRP A 288 14.78 3.79 24.08
C TRP A 288 14.14 2.43 23.80
N GLU A 289 13.98 1.59 24.84
CA GLU A 289 13.25 0.33 24.72
C GLU A 289 11.77 0.59 24.38
N LEU A 290 11.15 1.61 24.98
CA LEU A 290 9.78 2.00 24.64
C LEU A 290 9.67 2.51 23.19
N LEU A 291 10.63 3.28 22.70
CA LEU A 291 10.70 3.70 21.31
C LEU A 291 10.84 2.49 20.38
N GLN A 292 11.71 1.54 20.73
CA GLN A 292 11.85 0.27 19.99
C GLN A 292 10.54 -0.51 19.95
N TYR A 293 9.81 -0.60 21.06
CA TYR A 293 8.49 -1.23 21.12
C TYR A 293 7.48 -0.57 20.18
N HIS A 294 7.37 0.77 20.21
CA HIS A 294 6.41 1.48 19.36
C HIS A 294 6.73 1.33 17.88
N ILE A 295 8.00 1.38 17.49
CA ILE A 295 8.42 1.16 16.10
C ILE A 295 8.21 -0.31 15.68
N THR A 296 8.52 -1.27 16.55
CA THR A 296 8.26 -2.69 16.28
C THR A 296 6.78 -2.96 16.03
N THR A 297 5.89 -2.45 16.91
CA THR A 297 4.44 -2.61 16.77
C THR A 297 3.85 -1.77 15.63
N TYR A 298 4.52 -0.71 15.18
CA TYR A 298 4.15 0.03 13.97
C TYR A 298 4.35 -0.80 12.71
N PHE A 299 5.44 -1.56 12.62
CA PHE A 299 5.69 -2.45 11.49
C PHE A 299 4.89 -3.75 11.59
N ASP A 300 4.93 -4.43 12.75
CA ASP A 300 4.21 -5.68 12.98
C ASP A 300 3.65 -5.77 14.41
N ASN A 301 2.33 -5.64 14.51
CA ASN A 301 1.61 -5.70 15.80
C ASN A 301 1.31 -7.14 16.27
N GLN A 302 1.71 -8.16 15.51
CA GLN A 302 1.54 -9.59 15.85
C GLN A 302 2.87 -10.28 16.15
N THR A 303 3.90 -9.52 16.47
CA THR A 303 5.22 -10.06 16.82
C THR A 303 5.14 -10.86 18.12
N SER A 304 5.68 -12.09 18.09
CA SER A 304 5.75 -12.94 19.28
C SER A 304 6.69 -12.36 20.35
N GLY A 305 6.29 -12.42 21.62
CA GLY A 305 7.10 -12.00 22.76
C GLY A 305 6.86 -10.58 23.23
N ILE A 306 5.99 -9.81 22.57
CA ILE A 306 5.54 -8.49 23.04
C ILE A 306 4.02 -8.37 23.01
N PRO A 307 3.42 -7.61 23.95
CA PRO A 307 1.98 -7.36 23.95
C PRO A 307 1.60 -6.52 22.71
N PRO A 308 0.50 -6.89 22.02
CA PRO A 308 0.05 -6.11 20.87
C PRO A 308 -0.50 -4.75 21.31
N ALA A 309 -0.22 -3.72 20.54
CA ALA A 309 -0.79 -2.40 20.71
C ALA A 309 -2.30 -2.43 20.45
N ARG A 310 -3.08 -1.78 21.32
CA ARG A 310 -4.54 -1.75 21.28
C ARG A 310 -5.06 -0.33 21.24
N HIS A 311 -6.18 -0.15 20.58
CA HIS A 311 -6.96 1.07 20.64
C HIS A 311 -7.65 1.19 22.02
N ARG A 312 -8.12 2.38 22.39
CA ARG A 312 -8.87 2.61 23.65
C ARG A 312 -10.09 1.69 23.80
N SER A 313 -10.69 1.25 22.69
CA SER A 313 -11.80 0.27 22.66
C SER A 313 -11.37 -1.18 22.90
N GLY A 314 -10.09 -1.47 23.18
CA GLY A 314 -9.56 -2.82 23.36
C GLY A 314 -9.23 -3.57 22.06
N ARG A 315 -9.64 -3.05 20.89
CA ARG A 315 -9.32 -3.63 19.58
C ARG A 315 -7.83 -3.52 19.29
N THR A 316 -7.22 -4.59 18.73
CA THR A 316 -5.84 -4.56 18.26
C THR A 316 -5.70 -3.66 17.04
N LEU A 317 -4.65 -2.83 17.02
CA LEU A 317 -4.39 -1.92 15.91
C LEU A 317 -3.90 -2.70 14.67
N LYS A 318 -4.40 -2.32 13.50
CA LYS A 318 -3.94 -2.82 12.20
C LYS A 318 -2.78 -1.95 11.71
N THR A 319 -1.56 -2.48 11.80
CA THR A 319 -0.35 -1.80 11.36
C THR A 319 0.12 -2.30 9.99
N LEU A 320 1.31 -1.93 9.53
CA LEU A 320 1.74 -2.16 8.15
C LEU A 320 1.68 -3.63 7.72
N THR A 321 2.23 -4.54 8.53
CA THR A 321 2.20 -5.98 8.22
C THR A 321 0.79 -6.53 8.15
N GLN A 322 -0.09 -6.14 9.07
CA GLN A 322 -1.49 -6.58 9.10
C GLN A 322 -2.31 -6.04 7.93
N ARG A 323 -1.90 -4.92 7.33
CA ARG A 323 -2.53 -4.39 6.11
C ARG A 323 -2.18 -5.20 4.86
N LEU A 324 -1.02 -5.85 4.84
CA LEU A 324 -0.55 -6.64 3.71
C LEU A 324 -0.87 -8.12 3.85
N LYS A 325 -0.68 -8.66 5.06
CA LYS A 325 -0.76 -10.09 5.38
C LYS A 325 -2.17 -10.54 5.75
N GLY A 326 -2.47 -11.81 5.50
CA GLY A 326 -3.68 -12.47 5.96
C GLY A 326 -4.87 -12.38 5.01
N LYS A 327 -6.04 -12.89 5.47
CA LYS A 327 -7.29 -12.97 4.68
C LYS A 327 -7.83 -11.60 4.29
N GLU A 328 -7.73 -10.63 5.20
CA GLU A 328 -8.20 -9.25 5.02
C GLU A 328 -7.10 -8.30 4.53
N GLY A 329 -5.90 -8.84 4.26
CA GLY A 329 -4.78 -8.06 3.78
C GLY A 329 -4.92 -7.66 2.31
N ARG A 330 -4.08 -6.70 1.90
CA ARG A 330 -4.12 -6.11 0.55
C ARG A 330 -3.99 -7.14 -0.57
N PHE A 331 -3.12 -8.13 -0.40
CA PHE A 331 -2.90 -9.15 -1.44
C PHE A 331 -4.12 -10.03 -1.67
N ARG A 332 -4.75 -10.56 -0.62
CA ARG A 332 -5.86 -11.51 -0.76
C ARG A 332 -7.21 -10.83 -0.99
N SER A 333 -7.49 -9.71 -0.34
CA SER A 333 -8.83 -9.09 -0.37
C SER A 333 -8.98 -7.93 -1.36
N ASN A 334 -7.86 -7.38 -1.91
CA ASN A 334 -7.92 -6.24 -2.82
C ASN A 334 -7.18 -6.45 -4.15
N LEU A 335 -6.23 -7.39 -4.24
CA LEU A 335 -5.47 -7.66 -5.47
C LEU A 335 -5.86 -8.98 -6.11
N SER A 336 -5.80 -10.10 -5.39
CA SER A 336 -6.20 -11.42 -5.90
C SER A 336 -7.72 -11.52 -6.07
N GLY A 337 -8.47 -10.96 -5.14
CA GLY A 337 -9.92 -10.83 -5.21
C GLY A 337 -10.32 -9.44 -4.73
N LYS A 338 -11.22 -8.79 -5.43
CA LYS A 338 -11.75 -7.47 -5.07
C LYS A 338 -13.25 -7.41 -5.27
N ARG A 339 -13.89 -6.49 -4.55
CA ARG A 339 -15.30 -6.17 -4.81
C ARG A 339 -15.39 -5.40 -6.11
N VAL A 340 -16.28 -5.85 -6.98
CA VAL A 340 -16.49 -5.25 -8.30
C VAL A 340 -17.88 -4.64 -8.36
N ASN A 341 -18.02 -3.60 -9.22
CA ASN A 341 -19.29 -2.99 -9.52
C ASN A 341 -20.07 -3.82 -10.57
N PHE A 342 -21.31 -3.47 -10.81
CA PHE A 342 -22.17 -4.09 -11.80
C PHE A 342 -22.45 -5.58 -11.54
N CYS A 343 -22.52 -5.96 -10.26
CA CYS A 343 -22.84 -7.32 -9.82
C CYS A 343 -24.06 -7.30 -8.91
N ALA A 344 -24.80 -8.38 -8.93
CA ALA A 344 -25.92 -8.61 -8.04
C ALA A 344 -25.86 -10.00 -7.41
N ARG A 345 -26.55 -10.16 -6.30
CA ARG A 345 -26.75 -11.43 -5.63
C ARG A 345 -28.17 -11.54 -5.12
N SER A 346 -28.81 -12.66 -5.38
CA SER A 346 -30.15 -12.95 -4.91
C SER A 346 -30.29 -14.44 -4.56
N VAL A 347 -31.39 -14.78 -3.92
CA VAL A 347 -31.75 -16.17 -3.67
C VAL A 347 -32.18 -16.80 -4.98
N ILE A 348 -31.69 -18.01 -5.24
CA ILE A 348 -32.10 -18.81 -6.40
C ILE A 348 -33.30 -19.66 -6.02
N SER A 349 -34.26 -19.77 -6.92
CA SER A 349 -35.45 -20.62 -6.81
C SER A 349 -35.59 -21.45 -8.08
N PRO A 350 -36.06 -22.74 -8.02
CA PRO A 350 -36.28 -23.54 -9.19
C PRO A 350 -37.44 -22.99 -9.99
N ASP A 351 -37.34 -23.06 -11.33
CA ASP A 351 -38.41 -22.73 -12.25
C ASP A 351 -38.44 -23.81 -13.34
N PRO A 352 -39.54 -24.58 -13.47
CA PRO A 352 -39.66 -25.68 -14.44
C PRO A 352 -39.81 -25.22 -15.90
N TYR A 353 -40.09 -23.92 -16.12
CA TYR A 353 -40.26 -23.37 -17.47
C TYR A 353 -38.93 -22.85 -18.08
N LEU A 354 -37.86 -22.78 -17.29
CA LEU A 354 -36.55 -22.36 -17.77
C LEU A 354 -35.77 -23.52 -18.37
N SER A 355 -35.11 -23.30 -19.50
CA SER A 355 -34.15 -24.23 -20.07
C SER A 355 -32.88 -24.33 -19.23
N VAL A 356 -32.08 -25.39 -19.44
CA VAL A 356 -30.86 -25.66 -18.65
C VAL A 356 -29.80 -24.53 -18.80
N ASN A 357 -29.81 -23.85 -19.94
CA ASN A 357 -28.90 -22.75 -20.28
C ASN A 357 -29.49 -21.36 -20.03
N GLU A 358 -30.61 -21.26 -19.33
CA GLU A 358 -31.29 -20.00 -19.04
C GLU A 358 -31.29 -19.69 -17.57
N VAL A 359 -31.24 -18.40 -17.24
CA VAL A 359 -31.27 -17.87 -15.87
C VAL A 359 -32.30 -16.75 -15.79
N GLY A 360 -33.24 -16.90 -14.85
CA GLY A 360 -34.20 -15.84 -14.53
C GLY A 360 -33.55 -14.75 -13.63
N VAL A 361 -33.72 -13.49 -14.00
CA VAL A 361 -33.21 -12.35 -13.24
C VAL A 361 -34.35 -11.45 -12.81
N PRO A 362 -34.47 -11.08 -11.51
CA PRO A 362 -35.48 -10.14 -11.04
C PRO A 362 -35.37 -8.77 -11.74
N THR A 363 -36.50 -8.20 -12.17
CA THR A 363 -36.59 -6.89 -12.82
C THR A 363 -35.98 -5.78 -11.98
N LYS A 364 -36.06 -5.86 -10.66
CA LYS A 364 -35.42 -4.89 -9.76
C LYS A 364 -33.89 -4.86 -9.94
N ILE A 365 -33.25 -6.02 -10.05
CA ILE A 365 -31.81 -6.13 -10.30
C ILE A 365 -31.48 -5.55 -11.68
N ALA A 366 -32.26 -5.87 -12.69
CA ALA A 366 -32.07 -5.37 -14.04
C ALA A 366 -32.20 -3.85 -14.16
N LYS A 367 -33.08 -3.25 -13.37
CA LYS A 367 -33.22 -1.77 -13.30
C LYS A 367 -32.06 -1.09 -12.57
N GLU A 368 -31.45 -1.74 -11.58
CA GLU A 368 -30.33 -1.19 -10.82
C GLU A 368 -28.99 -1.30 -11.56
N LEU A 369 -28.75 -2.46 -12.21
CA LEU A 369 -27.51 -2.69 -12.93
C LEU A 369 -27.50 -1.95 -14.26
N THR A 370 -26.40 -1.24 -14.53
CA THR A 370 -26.26 -0.40 -15.73
C THR A 370 -24.98 -0.72 -16.49
N VAL A 371 -25.03 -0.56 -17.81
CA VAL A 371 -23.88 -0.70 -18.72
C VAL A 371 -23.62 0.63 -19.39
N PRO A 372 -22.36 1.15 -19.39
CA PRO A 372 -22.03 2.37 -20.09
C PRO A 372 -22.05 2.17 -21.61
N ILE A 373 -22.82 2.99 -22.30
CA ILE A 373 -22.88 3.02 -23.76
C ILE A 373 -22.53 4.40 -24.27
N ARG A 374 -21.61 4.46 -25.23
CA ARG A 374 -21.29 5.69 -25.92
C ARG A 374 -22.35 5.99 -26.99
N VAL A 375 -22.91 7.19 -26.95
CA VAL A 375 -23.87 7.64 -27.94
C VAL A 375 -23.16 7.90 -29.27
N THR A 376 -23.63 7.27 -30.32
CA THR A 376 -23.18 7.44 -31.71
C THR A 376 -24.34 7.96 -32.56
N THR A 377 -24.06 8.38 -33.80
CA THR A 377 -25.09 8.81 -34.74
C THR A 377 -26.12 7.71 -35.03
N ARG A 378 -25.70 6.44 -34.99
CA ARG A 378 -26.57 5.27 -35.28
C ARG A 378 -27.53 4.94 -34.14
N ASN A 379 -27.09 5.02 -32.87
CA ASN A 379 -27.90 4.62 -31.73
C ASN A 379 -28.57 5.83 -31.03
N ARG A 380 -28.38 7.04 -31.56
CA ARG A 380 -28.84 8.29 -30.92
C ARG A 380 -30.34 8.29 -30.62
N GLU A 381 -31.14 7.91 -31.59
CA GLU A 381 -32.60 7.93 -31.42
C GLU A 381 -33.09 6.90 -30.41
N GLN A 382 -32.52 5.70 -30.46
CA GLN A 382 -32.82 4.65 -29.48
C GLN A 382 -32.45 5.07 -28.07
N MET A 383 -31.25 5.66 -27.88
CA MET A 383 -30.82 6.15 -26.59
C MET A 383 -31.67 7.30 -26.08
N ARG A 384 -32.16 8.17 -26.97
CA ARG A 384 -33.08 9.24 -26.65
C ARG A 384 -34.40 8.69 -26.11
N GLN A 385 -34.99 7.68 -26.77
CA GLN A 385 -36.21 7.04 -26.32
C GLN A 385 -36.03 6.37 -24.95
N MET A 386 -34.88 5.71 -24.70
CA MET A 386 -34.56 5.10 -23.40
C MET A 386 -34.42 6.14 -22.28
N ILE A 387 -33.82 7.31 -22.55
CA ILE A 387 -33.75 8.43 -21.59
C ILE A 387 -35.14 8.95 -21.25
N LEU A 388 -36.02 9.01 -22.23
CA LEU A 388 -37.40 9.47 -22.03
C LEU A 388 -38.23 8.52 -21.16
N ARG A 389 -37.98 7.19 -21.26
CA ARG A 389 -38.59 6.19 -20.37
C ARG A 389 -38.10 6.37 -18.93
N GLY A 390 -36.89 6.89 -18.74
CA GLY A 390 -36.31 7.10 -17.42
C GLY A 390 -35.86 5.81 -16.73
N PRO A 391 -35.57 5.86 -15.41
CA PRO A 391 -35.10 4.72 -14.65
C PRO A 391 -36.20 3.74 -14.22
N ASP A 392 -37.47 4.19 -14.20
CA ASP A 392 -38.57 3.42 -13.61
C ASP A 392 -39.14 2.34 -14.57
N VAL A 393 -38.98 2.56 -15.87
CA VAL A 393 -39.46 1.63 -16.91
C VAL A 393 -38.28 0.92 -17.55
N HIS A 394 -38.28 -0.41 -17.50
CA HIS A 394 -37.26 -1.23 -18.17
C HIS A 394 -37.62 -1.50 -19.63
N PRO A 395 -36.69 -1.42 -20.58
CA PRO A 395 -35.31 -0.95 -20.51
C PRO A 395 -35.22 0.57 -20.49
N GLY A 396 -34.53 1.14 -19.52
CA GLY A 396 -34.38 2.55 -19.29
C GLY A 396 -32.93 3.01 -19.08
N VAL A 397 -32.75 4.25 -18.67
CA VAL A 397 -31.45 4.87 -18.39
C VAL A 397 -31.42 5.44 -16.99
N ASN A 398 -30.38 5.10 -16.22
CA ASN A 398 -30.21 5.57 -14.85
C ASN A 398 -29.29 6.81 -14.76
N TYR A 399 -28.26 6.88 -15.61
CA TYR A 399 -27.26 7.95 -15.54
C TYR A 399 -26.83 8.46 -16.91
N ILE A 400 -26.51 9.73 -16.96
CA ILE A 400 -25.86 10.37 -18.10
C ILE A 400 -24.45 10.79 -17.64
N VAL A 401 -23.43 10.44 -18.41
CA VAL A 401 -22.05 10.90 -18.19
C VAL A 401 -21.76 12.01 -19.19
N ARG A 402 -21.47 13.19 -18.68
CA ARG A 402 -21.13 14.37 -19.51
C ARG A 402 -19.71 14.26 -20.05
N GLY A 403 -19.37 15.10 -21.01
CA GLY A 403 -18.02 15.18 -21.58
C GLY A 403 -16.94 15.59 -20.57
N ASP A 404 -17.32 16.25 -19.47
CA ASP A 404 -16.47 16.59 -18.33
C ASP A 404 -16.27 15.41 -17.33
N GLY A 405 -16.84 14.25 -17.63
CA GLY A 405 -16.77 13.06 -16.76
C GLY A 405 -17.80 13.04 -15.62
N ARG A 406 -18.55 14.09 -15.39
CA ARG A 406 -19.58 14.14 -14.35
C ARG A 406 -20.74 13.22 -14.69
N ARG A 407 -21.11 12.38 -13.73
CA ARG A 407 -22.24 11.46 -13.82
C ARG A 407 -23.47 12.08 -13.17
N VAL A 408 -24.53 12.26 -13.95
CA VAL A 408 -25.82 12.82 -13.52
C VAL A 408 -26.85 11.69 -13.46
N LYS A 409 -27.46 11.47 -12.29
CA LYS A 409 -28.54 10.51 -12.10
C LYS A 409 -29.84 11.08 -12.67
N ILE A 410 -30.55 10.27 -13.46
CA ILE A 410 -31.90 10.61 -13.94
C ILE A 410 -32.88 10.12 -12.88
N ASN A 411 -33.62 11.03 -12.26
CA ASN A 411 -34.69 10.68 -11.34
C ASN A 411 -36.03 10.90 -12.08
N ALA A 412 -37.10 10.23 -11.67
CA ALA A 412 -38.43 10.41 -12.20
C ALA A 412 -38.94 11.88 -12.08
N ARG A 413 -38.37 12.61 -11.11
CA ARG A 413 -38.58 14.03 -10.88
C ARG A 413 -37.46 14.95 -11.40
N SER A 414 -36.31 14.43 -11.74
CA SER A 414 -35.24 15.24 -12.32
C SER A 414 -35.55 15.41 -13.79
N ARG A 415 -36.31 16.39 -13.99
CA ARG A 415 -36.66 17.07 -15.19
C ARG A 415 -35.36 17.55 -15.86
N LEU A 416 -34.72 16.70 -16.65
CA LEU A 416 -33.93 17.20 -17.78
C LEU A 416 -34.76 18.22 -18.60
N ILE A 417 -36.04 18.20 -18.38
CA ILE A 417 -37.09 18.98 -19.02
C ILE A 417 -37.35 20.30 -18.28
N ASN A 418 -37.06 20.42 -16.98
CA ASN A 418 -37.41 21.64 -16.20
C ASN A 418 -36.21 22.46 -15.71
N ALA A 419 -35.01 22.20 -16.14
CA ALA A 419 -33.93 23.17 -16.00
C ALA A 419 -34.13 24.23 -17.07
N GLY A 420 -34.92 25.22 -16.77
CA GLY A 420 -35.21 26.47 -17.49
C GLY A 420 -34.65 26.54 -18.92
N PHE A 421 -35.29 25.93 -19.88
CA PHE A 421 -34.90 26.08 -21.25
C PHE A 421 -35.49 27.41 -21.76
N ARG A 422 -34.62 28.40 -21.94
CA ARG A 422 -34.95 29.54 -22.74
C ARG A 422 -35.10 29.12 -24.21
N CYS A 423 -36.17 29.49 -24.83
CA CYS A 423 -36.34 29.37 -26.26
C CYS A 423 -35.15 30.05 -26.94
N HIS A 424 -34.44 29.36 -27.82
CA HIS A 424 -33.30 29.94 -28.58
C HIS A 424 -33.74 30.86 -29.72
N ASN A 425 -35.04 31.09 -29.86
CA ASN A 425 -35.51 32.11 -30.76
C ASN A 425 -35.37 33.47 -30.05
N PRO A 426 -34.55 34.42 -30.56
CA PRO A 426 -34.35 35.72 -29.92
C PRO A 426 -35.61 36.56 -29.79
N GLU A 427 -36.68 36.22 -30.50
CA GLU A 427 -37.98 36.89 -30.43
C GLU A 427 -38.94 36.25 -29.40
N CYS A 428 -38.57 35.09 -28.83
CA CYS A 428 -39.39 34.38 -27.86
C CYS A 428 -38.75 34.45 -26.45
N ASN A 429 -39.28 35.35 -25.63
CA ASN A 429 -38.82 35.54 -24.24
C ASN A 429 -39.63 34.73 -23.21
N GLU A 430 -40.39 33.72 -23.61
CA GLU A 430 -41.23 32.93 -22.71
C GLU A 430 -40.43 31.80 -22.05
N GLU A 431 -40.40 31.81 -20.72
CA GLU A 431 -40.05 30.64 -19.90
C GLU A 431 -41.24 29.66 -19.93
N THR A 432 -41.19 28.67 -20.77
CA THR A 432 -42.23 27.64 -20.81
C THR A 432 -42.09 26.66 -19.65
N THR A 433 -43.03 26.71 -18.72
CA THR A 433 -43.21 25.73 -17.63
C THR A 433 -44.06 24.53 -18.05
N SER A 434 -44.65 24.51 -19.25
CA SER A 434 -45.38 23.38 -19.83
C SER A 434 -44.42 22.44 -20.56
N ARG A 435 -44.67 21.13 -20.51
CA ARG A 435 -43.88 20.12 -21.23
C ARG A 435 -43.69 20.51 -22.68
N PRO A 436 -42.53 21.07 -23.07
CA PRO A 436 -42.27 21.31 -24.45
C PRO A 436 -42.18 19.99 -25.20
N ASP A 437 -42.58 20.00 -26.44
CA ASP A 437 -42.43 18.84 -27.31
C ASP A 437 -41.00 18.37 -27.27
N LEU A 438 -40.78 17.09 -27.10
CA LEU A 438 -39.45 16.49 -26.83
C LEU A 438 -38.39 16.84 -27.88
N HIS A 439 -38.81 17.27 -29.07
CA HIS A 439 -37.96 17.81 -30.11
C HIS A 439 -37.31 19.16 -29.77
N SER A 440 -37.94 19.95 -28.93
CA SER A 440 -37.47 21.28 -28.51
C SER A 440 -36.68 21.30 -27.20
N VAL A 441 -36.74 20.21 -26.42
CA VAL A 441 -36.23 20.13 -25.04
C VAL A 441 -34.78 19.67 -24.96
N MET A 442 -34.28 18.98 -25.97
CA MET A 442 -32.85 18.60 -26.03
C MET A 442 -32.18 19.44 -27.11
N PRO A 443 -31.57 20.58 -26.76
CA PRO A 443 -30.73 21.30 -27.71
C PRO A 443 -29.66 20.35 -28.22
N ALA A 444 -29.48 20.32 -29.53
CA ALA A 444 -28.53 19.48 -30.24
C ALA A 444 -27.11 19.43 -29.61
N PRO A 445 -26.61 20.50 -28.95
CA PRO A 445 -25.30 20.49 -28.33
C PRO A 445 -25.14 19.54 -27.15
N ASN A 446 -26.19 19.22 -26.41
CA ASN A 446 -26.12 18.41 -25.19
C ASN A 446 -26.23 16.90 -25.45
N PHE A 447 -26.56 16.49 -26.68
CA PHE A 447 -26.73 15.11 -27.08
C PHE A 447 -25.84 14.77 -28.28
N LEU A 448 -24.56 15.17 -28.19
CA LEU A 448 -23.55 14.97 -29.21
C LEU A 448 -23.07 13.51 -29.27
N PRO A 449 -22.61 13.04 -30.43
CA PRO A 449 -21.88 11.80 -30.52
C PRO A 449 -20.69 11.80 -29.55
N GLY A 450 -20.53 10.72 -28.77
CA GLY A 450 -19.49 10.61 -27.75
C GLY A 450 -19.98 10.76 -26.32
N LEU A 451 -21.23 11.23 -26.09
CA LEU A 451 -21.84 11.18 -24.77
C LEU A 451 -21.98 9.72 -24.32
N VAL A 452 -21.65 9.45 -23.08
CA VAL A 452 -21.79 8.12 -22.48
C VAL A 452 -23.04 8.12 -21.62
N ILE A 453 -23.92 7.16 -21.86
CA ILE A 453 -25.09 6.91 -21.01
C ILE A 453 -24.95 5.55 -20.34
N GLN A 454 -25.51 5.42 -19.15
CA GLN A 454 -25.62 4.14 -18.45
C GLN A 454 -27.05 3.65 -18.56
N LYS A 455 -27.30 2.82 -19.57
CA LYS A 455 -28.59 2.14 -19.74
C LYS A 455 -28.71 0.96 -18.80
N GLN A 456 -29.93 0.60 -18.47
CA GLN A 456 -30.24 -0.66 -17.79
C GLN A 456 -29.86 -1.85 -18.67
N ILE A 457 -29.55 -2.96 -18.03
CA ILE A 457 -29.19 -4.22 -18.73
C ILE A 457 -30.40 -4.70 -19.53
N ALA A 458 -30.18 -5.00 -20.80
CA ALA A 458 -31.20 -5.62 -21.62
C ALA A 458 -31.39 -7.08 -21.19
N LEU A 459 -32.64 -7.47 -21.05
CA LEU A 459 -33.06 -8.83 -20.74
C LEU A 459 -33.87 -9.35 -21.89
N THR A 460 -33.69 -10.60 -22.23
CA THR A 460 -34.55 -11.31 -23.19
C THR A 460 -35.60 -12.08 -22.41
N GLY A 461 -36.88 -11.79 -22.63
CA GLY A 461 -37.95 -12.46 -21.92
C GLY A 461 -39.32 -12.24 -22.51
N MET A 462 -40.21 -13.10 -22.21
CA MET A 462 -41.61 -13.01 -22.61
C MET A 462 -42.41 -12.37 -21.49
N GLY A 463 -43.06 -11.25 -21.77
CA GLY A 463 -44.10 -10.66 -20.93
C GLY A 463 -43.69 -9.47 -20.04
N GLU A 464 -44.63 -8.58 -19.89
CA GLU A 464 -44.53 -7.33 -19.10
C GLU A 464 -44.76 -7.51 -17.58
N GLU A 465 -45.06 -8.73 -17.13
CA GLU A 465 -45.40 -9.01 -15.75
C GLU A 465 -44.17 -9.32 -14.91
N GLU A 466 -44.23 -9.03 -13.64
CA GLU A 466 -43.25 -9.04 -12.54
C GLU A 466 -42.22 -10.19 -12.52
N VAL A 467 -42.17 -11.02 -13.51
CA VAL A 467 -41.40 -12.24 -13.61
C VAL A 467 -40.05 -11.97 -14.22
N SER A 468 -39.12 -12.68 -13.73
CA SER A 468 -37.73 -12.81 -14.15
C SER A 468 -37.57 -12.80 -15.66
N TYR A 469 -36.68 -11.93 -16.15
CA TYR A 469 -36.20 -12.02 -17.52
C TYR A 469 -35.15 -13.11 -17.66
N VAL A 470 -35.07 -13.69 -18.82
CA VAL A 470 -34.25 -14.87 -19.09
C VAL A 470 -33.04 -14.50 -19.92
N PHE A 471 -31.87 -14.97 -19.51
CA PHE A 471 -30.63 -14.85 -20.28
C PHE A 471 -30.31 -16.15 -20.98
N ASN A 472 -30.10 -16.12 -22.29
CA ASN A 472 -29.74 -17.27 -23.11
C ASN A 472 -28.24 -17.54 -23.10
N ASP A 473 -27.56 -17.37 -21.99
CA ASP A 473 -26.13 -17.64 -21.92
C ASP A 473 -25.73 -18.09 -20.50
N THR A 474 -24.61 -18.77 -20.41
CA THR A 474 -23.98 -19.22 -19.15
C THR A 474 -23.46 -18.09 -18.27
N ALA A 475 -23.83 -16.83 -18.56
CA ALA A 475 -23.47 -15.68 -17.77
C ALA A 475 -24.10 -15.78 -16.37
N THR A 476 -23.29 -15.95 -15.37
CA THR A 476 -23.74 -15.86 -13.97
C THR A 476 -24.23 -14.44 -13.67
N ILE A 477 -25.20 -14.29 -12.78
CA ILE A 477 -25.72 -12.98 -12.32
C ILE A 477 -24.59 -12.02 -11.91
N ASN A 478 -23.46 -12.55 -11.50
CA ASN A 478 -22.27 -11.79 -11.11
C ASN A 478 -21.48 -11.22 -12.31
N ASN A 479 -21.81 -11.58 -13.53
CA ASN A 479 -21.02 -11.27 -14.73
C ASN A 479 -21.86 -10.59 -15.82
N LEU A 480 -22.83 -9.79 -15.43
CA LEU A 480 -23.71 -9.05 -16.34
C LEU A 480 -23.02 -7.90 -17.08
N GLN A 481 -21.74 -7.64 -16.75
CA GLN A 481 -20.95 -6.61 -17.37
C GLN A 481 -20.56 -7.03 -18.80
N GLY A 482 -20.91 -6.22 -19.79
CA GLY A 482 -20.56 -6.46 -21.18
C GLY A 482 -21.53 -7.34 -21.97
N LEU A 483 -22.74 -7.56 -21.46
CA LEU A 483 -23.83 -8.16 -22.25
C LEU A 483 -24.30 -7.18 -23.35
N ASP A 484 -24.57 -7.68 -24.51
CA ASP A 484 -25.17 -6.94 -25.61
C ASP A 484 -26.66 -6.63 -25.37
N GLU A 485 -27.30 -5.99 -26.34
CA GLU A 485 -28.72 -5.64 -26.25
C GLU A 485 -29.67 -6.86 -26.15
N ASN A 486 -29.17 -8.03 -26.52
CA ASN A 486 -29.90 -9.29 -26.45
C ASN A 486 -29.56 -10.14 -25.21
N GLY A 487 -28.82 -9.58 -24.25
CA GLY A 487 -28.38 -10.27 -23.06
C GLY A 487 -27.23 -11.27 -23.29
N LYS A 488 -26.57 -11.23 -24.45
CA LYS A 488 -25.40 -12.04 -24.78
C LYS A 488 -24.09 -11.28 -24.51
N LYS A 489 -23.04 -12.03 -24.19
CA LYS A 489 -21.68 -11.47 -24.02
C LYS A 489 -21.08 -11.05 -25.34
#